data_51844538bdca299a1041d99d19ad2d07
#
_entry.id   51844538bdca299a1041d99d19ad2d07
#
_cell.length_a   1.000
_cell.length_b   1.000
_cell.length_c   1.000
_cell.angle_alpha   90.00
_cell.angle_beta   90.00
_cell.angle_gamma   90.00
#
_symmetry.space_group_name_H-M   'P 1'
#
loop_
_entity.id
_entity.type
_entity.pdbx_description
1 polymer ?
#
loop_
_entity_poly.entity_id
_entity_poly.type
_entity_poly.pdbx_seq_one_letter_code
_entity_poly.pdbx_strand_id
1 'polypeptide(L)'
;IIMICFFFFIREELGTTIKNTEKTNSDNTFKIISSTENKDIEEIIQNYAKKNNIDVSIDYAGTIEIMSKLNNGEKYDAVWCSNSIWLYMLDSKIKTTNSKSTSINPVVFGIKKSKAEELGFIGKDVYMKDILEAINQGKLKFNMSSPTQTNTGATAYLGFLTTLAGNPEILTEENLQNEELKDQLIQLYSGVKRSSGDD
;
A
#
# COMPACT_ATOMS: atom_id res chain seq x y z
N ILE A 1 18.98 -11.08 -0.42
CA ILE A 1 19.84 -10.47 -1.47
C ILE A 1 19.29 -9.11 -1.90
N ILE A 2 17.97 -8.95 -2.12
CA ILE A 2 17.35 -7.70 -2.60
C ILE A 2 17.39 -6.60 -1.52
N MET A 3 17.20 -6.94 -0.25
CA MET A 3 17.28 -5.99 0.87
C MET A 3 18.72 -5.47 1.10
N ILE A 4 19.73 -6.27 0.78
CA ILE A 4 21.15 -5.88 0.87
C ILE A 4 21.48 -4.77 -0.13
N CYS A 5 20.84 -4.77 -1.33
CA CYS A 5 21.07 -3.73 -2.34
C CYS A 5 20.51 -2.36 -1.94
N PHE A 6 19.36 -2.30 -1.22
CA PHE A 6 18.81 -1.03 -0.75
C PHE A 6 19.74 -0.34 0.25
N PHE A 7 20.33 -1.10 1.18
CA PHE A 7 21.29 -0.58 2.15
C PHE A 7 22.68 -0.32 1.57
N PHE A 8 23.09 -0.98 0.49
CA PHE A 8 24.37 -0.71 -0.16
C PHE A 8 24.41 0.68 -0.83
N PHE A 9 23.29 1.12 -1.40
CA PHE A 9 23.18 2.47 -2.01
C PHE A 9 23.21 3.58 -0.94
N ILE A 10 22.56 3.35 0.21
CA ILE A 10 22.61 4.29 1.34
C ILE A 10 24.08 4.46 1.84
N ARG A 11 24.87 3.41 1.78
CA ARG A 11 26.26 3.44 2.24
C ARG A 11 27.19 4.29 1.35
N GLU A 12 26.97 4.32 0.05
CA GLU A 12 27.79 5.13 -0.86
C GLU A 12 27.52 6.64 -0.68
N GLU A 13 26.28 7.05 -0.49
CA GLU A 13 25.96 8.46 -0.23
C GLU A 13 26.36 8.92 1.18
N LEU A 14 26.17 8.07 2.20
CA LEU A 14 26.64 8.36 3.56
C LEU A 14 28.17 8.36 3.66
N GLY A 15 28.85 7.52 2.89
CA GLY A 15 30.31 7.42 2.88
C GLY A 15 31.03 8.65 2.31
N THR A 16 30.37 9.39 1.42
CA THR A 16 30.91 10.63 0.82
C THR A 16 30.67 11.87 1.68
N THR A 17 29.65 11.85 2.56
CA THR A 17 29.33 12.99 3.44
C THR A 17 30.13 12.99 4.73
N ILE A 18 30.72 11.85 5.16
CA ILE A 18 31.45 11.73 6.45
C ILE A 18 32.86 12.29 6.40
N LYS A 19 33.36 12.75 5.26
CA LYS A 19 34.78 13.16 5.14
C LYS A 19 35.10 14.61 5.45
N ASN A 20 34.17 15.46 5.82
CA ASN A 20 34.57 16.80 6.39
C ASN A 20 33.32 17.50 6.95
N THR A 21 33.06 17.38 8.24
CA THR A 21 32.49 18.51 9.00
C THR A 21 32.64 18.29 10.51
N GLU A 22 33.06 19.33 11.19
CA GLU A 22 33.19 19.44 12.65
C GLU A 22 31.85 19.14 13.34
N LYS A 23 31.94 18.53 14.54
CA LYS A 23 30.86 18.24 15.47
C LYS A 23 29.93 19.44 15.68
N THR A 24 28.85 19.53 14.96
CA THR A 24 27.65 20.19 15.44
C THR A 24 26.64 19.07 15.78
N ASN A 25 26.00 19.17 16.96
CA ASN A 25 24.94 18.28 17.40
C ASN A 25 23.74 18.36 16.43
N SER A 26 23.84 17.72 15.27
CA SER A 26 22.73 17.48 14.36
C SER A 26 22.28 16.03 14.57
N ASP A 27 21.01 15.85 14.77
CA ASP A 27 20.31 14.58 14.86
C ASP A 27 20.71 13.71 13.64
N ASN A 28 21.61 12.76 13.85
CA ASN A 28 22.24 11.96 12.79
C ASN A 28 21.41 10.69 12.51
N THR A 29 20.13 10.72 12.90
CA THR A 29 19.18 9.63 12.74
C THR A 29 18.65 9.61 11.31
N PHE A 30 18.75 8.49 10.61
CA PHE A 30 18.14 8.26 9.30
C PHE A 30 16.64 8.03 9.46
N LYS A 31 15.83 8.97 8.97
CA LYS A 31 14.37 8.99 9.17
C LYS A 31 13.65 8.38 7.98
N ILE A 32 12.91 7.32 8.23
CA ILE A 32 12.08 6.62 7.23
C ILE A 32 10.62 6.85 7.55
N ILE A 33 9.81 7.20 6.55
CA ILE A 33 8.35 7.03 6.63
C ILE A 33 7.94 5.82 5.82
N SER A 34 7.19 4.92 6.43
CA SER A 34 6.84 3.62 5.85
C SER A 34 5.36 3.32 5.98
N SER A 35 4.84 2.60 5.00
CA SER A 35 3.50 2.00 5.14
C SER A 35 3.51 0.88 6.17
N THR A 36 2.35 0.65 6.77
CA THR A 36 2.18 -0.23 7.94
C THR A 36 2.47 -1.70 7.65
N GLU A 37 2.37 -2.14 6.39
CA GLU A 37 2.70 -3.50 5.96
C GLU A 37 4.17 -3.88 6.22
N ASN A 38 5.04 -2.88 6.33
CA ASN A 38 6.48 -3.12 6.54
C ASN A 38 6.86 -3.29 8.02
N LYS A 39 5.91 -3.18 8.96
CA LYS A 39 6.17 -3.34 10.41
C LYS A 39 6.78 -4.70 10.75
N ASP A 40 6.35 -5.75 10.07
CA ASP A 40 6.81 -7.13 10.36
C ASP A 40 8.30 -7.34 10.10
N ILE A 41 8.92 -6.46 9.32
CA ILE A 41 10.34 -6.53 9.00
C ILE A 41 11.19 -5.47 9.72
N GLU A 42 10.58 -4.65 10.58
CA GLU A 42 11.27 -3.59 11.33
C GLU A 42 12.45 -4.15 12.13
N GLU A 43 12.27 -5.28 12.83
CA GLU A 43 13.34 -5.90 13.62
C GLU A 43 14.58 -6.22 12.76
N ILE A 44 14.38 -6.65 11.52
CA ILE A 44 15.48 -6.96 10.59
C ILE A 44 16.24 -5.68 10.23
N ILE A 45 15.51 -4.57 10.00
CA ILE A 45 16.09 -3.27 9.68
C ILE A 45 16.89 -2.74 10.87
N GLN A 46 16.32 -2.78 12.08
CA GLN A 46 16.97 -2.31 13.30
C GLN A 46 18.24 -3.12 13.61
N ASN A 47 18.19 -4.45 13.43
CA ASN A 47 19.37 -5.30 13.60
C ASN A 47 20.47 -4.98 12.58
N TYR A 48 20.12 -4.71 11.35
CA TYR A 48 21.08 -4.28 10.33
C TYR A 48 21.66 -2.90 10.66
N ALA A 49 20.83 -1.94 11.02
CA ALA A 49 21.23 -0.59 11.40
C ALA A 49 22.23 -0.62 12.56
N LYS A 50 21.91 -1.35 13.64
CA LYS A 50 22.77 -1.56 14.80
C LYS A 50 24.13 -2.18 14.42
N LYS A 51 24.12 -3.21 13.57
CA LYS A 51 25.35 -3.88 13.11
C LYS A 51 26.26 -2.94 12.30
N ASN A 52 25.69 -1.95 11.62
CA ASN A 52 26.43 -1.01 10.79
C ASN A 52 26.64 0.37 11.46
N ASN A 53 26.29 0.53 12.75
CA ASN A 53 26.37 1.78 13.50
C ASN A 53 25.58 2.92 12.83
N ILE A 54 24.40 2.61 12.30
CA ILE A 54 23.45 3.56 11.72
C ILE A 54 22.30 3.73 12.73
N ASP A 55 21.97 4.97 13.08
CA ASP A 55 20.78 5.27 13.85
C ASP A 55 19.59 5.44 12.88
N VAL A 56 18.52 4.64 13.04
CA VAL A 56 17.35 4.61 12.16
C VAL A 56 16.08 4.80 12.97
N SER A 57 15.24 5.73 12.57
CA SER A 57 13.87 5.85 13.03
C SER A 57 12.89 5.55 11.89
N ILE A 58 11.81 4.84 12.19
CA ILE A 58 10.77 4.51 11.22
C ILE A 58 9.44 4.99 11.75
N ASP A 59 8.81 5.91 11.02
CA ASP A 59 7.44 6.33 11.24
C ASP A 59 6.51 5.52 10.35
N TYR A 60 5.39 5.05 10.89
CA TYR A 60 4.41 4.28 10.14
C TYR A 60 3.12 5.04 9.95
N ALA A 61 2.59 5.00 8.74
CA ALA A 61 1.30 5.59 8.40
C ALA A 61 0.66 4.84 7.21
N GLY A 62 -0.64 5.03 7.00
CA GLY A 62 -1.30 4.60 5.77
C GLY A 62 -0.72 5.35 4.57
N THR A 63 -0.65 4.70 3.41
CA THR A 63 0.07 5.26 2.24
C THR A 63 -0.45 6.63 1.81
N ILE A 64 -1.77 6.86 1.86
CA ILE A 64 -2.34 8.18 1.50
C ILE A 64 -1.98 9.23 2.54
N GLU A 65 -1.91 8.86 3.82
CA GLU A 65 -1.43 9.74 4.88
C GLU A 65 0.04 10.10 4.67
N ILE A 66 0.88 9.15 4.26
CA ILE A 66 2.28 9.40 3.89
C ILE A 66 2.35 10.49 2.81
N MET A 67 1.54 10.37 1.75
CA MET A 67 1.51 11.38 0.68
C MET A 67 1.09 12.75 1.21
N SER A 68 0.10 12.79 2.10
CA SER A 68 -0.35 14.04 2.74
C SER A 68 0.75 14.68 3.58
N LYS A 69 1.44 13.91 4.41
CA LYS A 69 2.56 14.40 5.25
C LYS A 69 3.68 15.00 4.40
N LEU A 70 4.07 14.31 3.33
CA LEU A 70 5.11 14.79 2.42
C LEU A 70 4.68 16.06 1.68
N ASN A 71 3.44 16.13 1.20
CA ASN A 71 2.89 17.32 0.54
C ASN A 71 2.78 18.51 1.51
N ASN A 72 2.58 18.26 2.80
CA ASN A 72 2.58 19.27 3.86
C ASN A 72 3.99 19.71 4.29
N GLY A 73 5.04 19.14 3.70
CA GLY A 73 6.43 19.55 3.92
C GLY A 73 7.16 18.81 5.03
N GLU A 74 6.60 17.72 5.56
CA GLU A 74 7.36 16.84 6.47
C GLU A 74 8.53 16.21 5.71
N LYS A 75 9.70 16.12 6.38
CA LYS A 75 10.95 15.69 5.75
C LYS A 75 11.39 14.34 6.30
N TYR A 76 11.69 13.45 5.38
CA TYR A 76 12.23 12.12 5.64
C TYR A 76 13.42 11.86 4.69
N ASP A 77 14.36 11.03 5.13
CA ASP A 77 15.50 10.61 4.31
C ASP A 77 15.10 9.49 3.34
N ALA A 78 14.10 8.69 3.70
CA ALA A 78 13.52 7.67 2.83
C ALA A 78 12.00 7.56 2.98
N VAL A 79 11.34 7.18 1.88
CA VAL A 79 9.90 6.89 1.82
C VAL A 79 9.72 5.47 1.33
N TRP A 80 9.00 4.66 2.10
CA TRP A 80 8.73 3.27 1.76
C TRP A 80 7.23 2.99 1.68
N CYS A 81 6.67 3.24 0.51
CA CYS A 81 5.26 3.04 0.21
C CYS A 81 4.96 1.60 -0.20
N SER A 82 3.74 1.15 0.01
CA SER A 82 3.22 -0.13 -0.46
C SER A 82 3.25 -0.27 -1.98
N ASN A 83 3.12 0.85 -2.70
CA ASN A 83 3.13 0.90 -4.15
C ASN A 83 3.77 2.21 -4.63
N SER A 84 4.73 2.10 -5.55
CA SER A 84 5.44 3.27 -6.11
C SER A 84 4.55 4.24 -6.89
N ILE A 85 3.36 3.82 -7.32
CA ILE A 85 2.43 4.71 -8.04
C ILE A 85 2.04 5.95 -7.20
N TRP A 86 2.00 5.82 -5.88
CA TRP A 86 1.67 6.92 -4.99
C TRP A 86 2.70 8.04 -5.02
N LEU A 87 3.97 7.74 -5.34
CA LEU A 87 5.02 8.75 -5.47
C LEU A 87 4.74 9.73 -6.62
N TYR A 88 3.97 9.31 -7.64
CA TYR A 88 3.55 10.19 -8.74
C TYR A 88 2.46 11.19 -8.32
N MET A 89 1.84 11.01 -7.17
CA MET A 89 0.85 11.94 -6.61
C MET A 89 1.48 13.02 -5.73
N LEU A 90 2.80 12.99 -5.53
CA LEU A 90 3.52 14.02 -4.79
C LEU A 90 3.55 15.33 -5.58
N ASP A 91 3.55 16.46 -4.84
CA ASP A 91 3.79 17.79 -5.42
C ASP A 91 5.11 17.79 -6.20
N SER A 92 5.14 18.46 -7.34
CA SER A 92 6.33 18.58 -8.22
C SER A 92 7.57 19.17 -7.53
N LYS A 93 7.39 19.82 -6.38
CA LYS A 93 8.47 20.33 -5.52
C LYS A 93 9.15 19.24 -4.70
N ILE A 94 8.48 18.11 -4.50
CA ILE A 94 9.00 16.97 -3.75
C ILE A 94 9.72 16.06 -4.73
N LYS A 95 11.02 15.87 -4.51
CA LYS A 95 11.84 15.01 -5.38
C LYS A 95 12.20 13.75 -4.62
N THR A 96 11.87 12.61 -5.23
CA THR A 96 12.37 11.29 -4.80
C THR A 96 13.42 10.82 -5.80
N THR A 97 14.50 10.24 -5.30
CA THR A 97 15.58 9.66 -6.11
C THR A 97 15.79 8.20 -5.71
N ASN A 98 16.48 7.44 -6.53
CA ASN A 98 16.88 6.07 -6.20
C ASN A 98 15.72 5.12 -5.87
N SER A 99 14.57 5.28 -6.54
CA SER A 99 13.41 4.40 -6.34
C SER A 99 13.73 2.95 -6.70
N LYS A 100 13.39 2.02 -5.78
CA LYS A 100 13.60 0.58 -5.94
C LYS A 100 12.35 -0.19 -5.50
N SER A 101 11.95 -1.19 -6.29
CA SER A 101 10.95 -2.16 -5.85
C SER A 101 11.59 -3.15 -4.88
N THR A 102 11.00 -3.31 -3.70
CA THR A 102 11.51 -4.20 -2.64
C THR A 102 10.70 -5.48 -2.51
N SER A 103 9.41 -5.44 -2.85
CA SER A 103 8.48 -6.57 -2.71
C SER A 103 7.30 -6.44 -3.67
N ILE A 104 6.55 -7.53 -3.82
CA ILE A 104 5.27 -7.56 -4.54
C ILE A 104 4.26 -8.19 -3.58
N ASN A 105 3.21 -7.43 -3.25
CA ASN A 105 2.15 -7.84 -2.34
C ASN A 105 0.80 -7.78 -3.08
N PRO A 106 0.22 -8.91 -3.51
CA PRO A 106 -1.09 -8.92 -4.13
C PRO A 106 -2.18 -8.64 -3.10
N VAL A 107 -3.19 -7.85 -3.48
CA VAL A 107 -4.42 -7.71 -2.71
C VAL A 107 -5.37 -8.83 -3.11
N VAL A 108 -5.81 -9.62 -2.15
CA VAL A 108 -6.63 -10.83 -2.38
C VAL A 108 -7.83 -10.87 -1.45
N PHE A 109 -8.88 -11.59 -1.85
CA PHE A 109 -9.96 -11.96 -0.96
C PHE A 109 -9.58 -13.13 -0.07
N GLY A 110 -9.68 -12.93 1.25
CA GLY A 110 -9.65 -14.02 2.22
C GLY A 110 -11.07 -14.41 2.65
N ILE A 111 -11.39 -15.69 2.65
CA ILE A 111 -12.68 -16.21 3.11
C ILE A 111 -12.47 -17.40 4.04
N LYS A 112 -13.28 -17.51 5.09
CA LYS A 112 -13.27 -18.68 5.96
C LYS A 112 -13.72 -19.91 5.16
N LYS A 113 -13.01 -21.04 5.30
CA LYS A 113 -13.32 -22.29 4.59
C LYS A 113 -14.79 -22.69 4.72
N SER A 114 -15.34 -22.66 5.94
CA SER A 114 -16.75 -23.01 6.19
C SER A 114 -17.73 -22.10 5.42
N LYS A 115 -17.40 -20.82 5.28
CA LYS A 115 -18.22 -19.88 4.51
C LYS A 115 -18.08 -20.11 3.00
N ALA A 116 -16.89 -20.44 2.53
CA ALA A 116 -16.66 -20.82 1.14
C ALA A 116 -17.41 -22.12 0.76
N GLU A 117 -17.45 -23.09 1.68
CA GLU A 117 -18.25 -24.33 1.53
C GLU A 117 -19.75 -24.02 1.46
N GLU A 118 -20.28 -23.21 2.38
CA GLU A 118 -21.68 -22.76 2.41
C GLU A 118 -22.11 -22.07 1.10
N LEU A 119 -21.23 -21.25 0.54
CA LEU A 119 -21.47 -20.52 -0.71
C LEU A 119 -21.18 -21.36 -1.97
N GLY A 120 -20.66 -22.57 -1.83
CA GLY A 120 -20.28 -23.42 -2.94
C GLY A 120 -19.08 -22.87 -3.74
N PHE A 121 -18.16 -22.18 -3.08
CA PHE A 121 -16.97 -21.58 -3.69
C PHE A 121 -15.75 -22.51 -3.71
N ILE A 122 -15.82 -23.65 -3.02
CA ILE A 122 -14.72 -24.61 -2.99
C ILE A 122 -14.66 -25.38 -4.31
N GLY A 123 -13.45 -25.50 -4.86
CA GLY A 123 -13.16 -26.33 -6.02
C GLY A 123 -13.64 -25.78 -7.37
N LYS A 124 -14.00 -24.50 -7.42
CA LYS A 124 -14.35 -23.81 -8.66
C LYS A 124 -13.74 -22.41 -8.72
N ASP A 125 -13.69 -21.82 -9.90
CA ASP A 125 -13.39 -20.42 -10.08
C ASP A 125 -14.55 -19.57 -9.55
N VAL A 126 -14.22 -18.52 -8.79
CA VAL A 126 -15.19 -17.57 -8.23
C VAL A 126 -15.00 -16.22 -8.89
N TYR A 127 -16.04 -15.73 -9.51
CA TYR A 127 -16.06 -14.45 -10.23
C TYR A 127 -16.79 -13.37 -9.43
N MET A 128 -16.57 -12.11 -9.79
CA MET A 128 -17.27 -10.98 -9.13
C MET A 128 -18.78 -11.12 -9.11
N LYS A 129 -19.38 -11.68 -10.16
CA LYS A 129 -20.83 -11.98 -10.21
C LYS A 129 -21.28 -12.92 -9.09
N ASP A 130 -20.48 -13.93 -8.75
CA ASP A 130 -20.81 -14.88 -7.67
C ASP A 130 -20.76 -14.18 -6.30
N ILE A 131 -19.81 -13.24 -6.13
CA ILE A 131 -19.67 -12.43 -4.92
C ILE A 131 -20.87 -11.47 -4.79
N LEU A 132 -21.21 -10.76 -5.86
CA LEU A 132 -22.36 -9.85 -5.89
C LEU A 132 -23.68 -10.60 -5.59
N GLU A 133 -23.87 -11.77 -6.17
CA GLU A 133 -25.05 -12.60 -5.91
C GLU A 133 -25.12 -13.01 -4.43
N ALA A 134 -24.01 -13.46 -3.85
CA ALA A 134 -23.96 -13.84 -2.44
C ALA A 134 -24.24 -12.65 -1.50
N ILE A 135 -23.79 -11.43 -1.87
CA ILE A 135 -24.11 -10.21 -1.14
C ILE A 135 -25.59 -9.87 -1.26
N ASN A 136 -26.18 -9.90 -2.46
CA ASN A 136 -27.59 -9.63 -2.71
C ASN A 136 -28.52 -10.57 -1.95
N GLN A 137 -28.11 -11.84 -1.83
CA GLN A 137 -28.83 -12.83 -1.05
C GLN A 137 -28.65 -12.66 0.48
N GLY A 138 -27.89 -11.65 0.91
CA GLY A 138 -27.56 -11.43 2.33
C GLY A 138 -26.66 -12.50 2.96
N LYS A 139 -26.09 -13.39 2.12
CA LYS A 139 -25.26 -14.52 2.56
C LYS A 139 -23.80 -14.15 2.80
N LEU A 140 -23.32 -13.07 2.17
CA LEU A 140 -21.94 -12.63 2.26
C LEU A 140 -21.86 -11.18 2.74
N LYS A 141 -21.02 -10.97 3.75
CA LYS A 141 -20.52 -9.66 4.16
C LYS A 141 -19.02 -9.76 4.35
N PHE A 142 -18.28 -8.69 4.10
CA PHE A 142 -16.84 -8.67 4.22
C PHE A 142 -16.33 -7.38 4.88
N ASN A 143 -15.09 -7.39 5.31
CA ASN A 143 -14.38 -6.21 5.77
C ASN A 143 -13.32 -5.85 4.73
N MET A 144 -12.98 -4.59 4.61
CA MET A 144 -11.90 -4.12 3.76
C MET A 144 -11.23 -2.90 4.37
N SER A 145 -10.04 -2.58 3.93
CA SER A 145 -9.39 -1.32 4.25
C SER A 145 -10.05 -0.16 3.47
N SER A 146 -9.94 1.04 4.00
CA SER A 146 -10.53 2.24 3.39
C SER A 146 -9.89 2.57 2.04
N PRO A 147 -10.65 2.68 0.96
CA PRO A 147 -10.10 3.05 -0.35
C PRO A 147 -9.57 4.49 -0.43
N THR A 148 -9.89 5.33 0.55
CA THR A 148 -9.45 6.73 0.61
C THR A 148 -8.33 6.99 1.60
N GLN A 149 -7.91 5.98 2.37
CA GLN A 149 -6.88 6.13 3.40
C GLN A 149 -5.72 5.16 3.24
N THR A 150 -5.95 4.01 2.59
CA THR A 150 -4.98 2.92 2.53
C THR A 150 -4.68 2.48 1.10
N ASN A 151 -3.48 1.94 0.89
CA ASN A 151 -3.12 1.35 -0.40
C ASN A 151 -3.96 0.10 -0.70
N THR A 152 -4.15 -0.79 0.26
CA THR A 152 -4.91 -2.03 0.11
C THR A 152 -6.35 -1.73 -0.30
N GLY A 153 -7.01 -0.78 0.36
CA GLY A 153 -8.37 -0.35 0.03
C GLY A 153 -8.47 0.27 -1.36
N ALA A 154 -7.54 1.18 -1.71
CA ALA A 154 -7.51 1.81 -3.03
C ALA A 154 -7.24 0.78 -4.15
N THR A 155 -6.29 -0.15 -3.94
CA THR A 155 -5.97 -1.21 -4.91
C THR A 155 -7.16 -2.16 -5.10
N ALA A 156 -7.82 -2.55 -4.00
CA ALA A 156 -9.05 -3.36 -4.08
C ALA A 156 -10.14 -2.64 -4.85
N TYR A 157 -10.36 -1.35 -4.57
CA TYR A 157 -11.35 -0.54 -5.27
C TYR A 157 -11.09 -0.47 -6.78
N LEU A 158 -9.85 -0.21 -7.18
CA LEU A 158 -9.46 -0.20 -8.59
C LEU A 158 -9.63 -1.58 -9.24
N GLY A 159 -9.29 -2.66 -8.52
CA GLY A 159 -9.52 -4.03 -8.98
C GLY A 159 -11.01 -4.34 -9.21
N PHE A 160 -11.88 -3.88 -8.32
CA PHE A 160 -13.34 -4.02 -8.49
C PHE A 160 -13.84 -3.24 -9.69
N LEU A 161 -13.46 -1.96 -9.82
CA LEU A 161 -13.79 -1.13 -10.98
C LEU A 161 -13.38 -1.79 -12.28
N THR A 162 -12.13 -2.22 -12.37
CA THR A 162 -11.58 -2.84 -13.59
C THR A 162 -12.34 -4.10 -13.95
N THR A 163 -12.61 -4.97 -12.96
CA THR A 163 -13.29 -6.25 -13.21
C THR A 163 -14.75 -6.04 -13.59
N LEU A 164 -15.47 -5.16 -12.92
CA LEU A 164 -16.87 -4.86 -13.22
C LEU A 164 -17.03 -4.09 -14.54
N ALA A 165 -16.03 -3.30 -14.94
CA ALA A 165 -15.99 -2.67 -16.26
C ALA A 165 -15.61 -3.62 -17.41
N GLY A 166 -15.46 -4.93 -17.15
CA GLY A 166 -15.12 -5.93 -18.16
C GLY A 166 -13.62 -6.09 -18.44
N ASN A 167 -12.77 -5.72 -17.50
CA ASN A 167 -11.30 -5.79 -17.57
C ASN A 167 -10.70 -4.99 -18.75
N PRO A 168 -11.04 -3.71 -18.95
CA PRO A 168 -10.39 -2.91 -19.96
C PRO A 168 -8.90 -2.74 -19.64
N GLU A 169 -8.06 -2.56 -20.65
CA GLU A 169 -6.64 -2.28 -20.48
C GLU A 169 -6.42 -0.96 -19.71
N ILE A 170 -7.28 0.03 -19.96
CA ILE A 170 -7.27 1.33 -19.27
C ILE A 170 -8.72 1.69 -18.92
N LEU A 171 -8.97 2.07 -17.66
CA LEU A 171 -10.24 2.64 -17.25
C LEU A 171 -10.39 4.05 -17.82
N THR A 172 -11.48 4.29 -18.54
CA THR A 172 -11.80 5.59 -19.13
C THR A 172 -12.89 6.30 -18.33
N GLU A 173 -13.06 7.60 -18.59
CA GLU A 173 -14.17 8.36 -18.02
C GLU A 173 -15.53 7.79 -18.40
N GLU A 174 -15.69 7.27 -19.62
CA GLU A 174 -16.91 6.61 -20.09
C GLU A 174 -17.24 5.37 -19.24
N ASN A 175 -16.23 4.54 -18.92
CA ASN A 175 -16.43 3.43 -17.99
C ASN A 175 -16.95 3.90 -16.64
N LEU A 176 -16.40 4.98 -16.09
CA LEU A 176 -16.77 5.51 -14.77
C LEU A 176 -18.17 6.17 -14.75
N GLN A 177 -18.65 6.63 -15.91
CA GLN A 177 -20.00 7.20 -16.07
C GLN A 177 -21.08 6.14 -16.31
N ASN A 178 -20.73 4.86 -16.47
CA ASN A 178 -21.68 3.77 -16.70
C ASN A 178 -22.53 3.53 -15.45
N GLU A 179 -23.84 3.66 -15.59
CA GLU A 179 -24.80 3.50 -14.47
C GLU A 179 -24.84 2.05 -13.95
N GLU A 180 -24.71 1.04 -14.82
CA GLU A 180 -24.66 -0.35 -14.41
C GLU A 180 -23.44 -0.64 -13.54
N LEU A 181 -22.27 -0.08 -13.90
CA LEU A 181 -21.06 -0.18 -13.10
C LEU A 181 -21.24 0.47 -11.72
N LYS A 182 -21.89 1.63 -11.67
CA LYS A 182 -22.19 2.30 -10.39
C LYS A 182 -23.11 1.46 -9.51
N ASP A 183 -24.17 0.91 -10.09
CA ASP A 183 -25.10 0.06 -9.35
C ASP A 183 -24.43 -1.20 -8.81
N GLN A 184 -23.59 -1.86 -9.61
CA GLN A 184 -22.82 -3.02 -9.17
C GLN A 184 -21.82 -2.68 -8.05
N LEU A 185 -21.20 -1.50 -8.10
CA LEU A 185 -20.32 -1.03 -7.03
C LEU A 185 -21.11 -0.73 -5.74
N ILE A 186 -22.26 -0.04 -5.85
CA ILE A 186 -23.14 0.21 -4.70
C ILE A 186 -23.56 -1.12 -4.06
N GLN A 187 -23.93 -2.09 -4.88
CA GLN A 187 -24.29 -3.43 -4.44
C GLN A 187 -23.10 -4.12 -3.73
N LEU A 188 -21.91 -4.10 -4.31
CA LEU A 188 -20.70 -4.66 -3.71
C LEU A 188 -20.42 -4.03 -2.34
N TYR A 189 -20.42 -2.69 -2.28
CA TYR A 189 -20.15 -1.95 -1.05
C TYR A 189 -21.25 -2.12 0.02
N SER A 190 -22.47 -2.48 -0.36
CA SER A 190 -23.52 -2.85 0.62
C SER A 190 -23.15 -4.09 1.44
N GLY A 191 -22.25 -4.92 0.92
CA GLY A 191 -21.68 -6.07 1.62
C GLY A 191 -20.56 -5.71 2.62
N VAL A 192 -20.04 -4.50 2.59
CA VAL A 192 -18.98 -4.08 3.52
C VAL A 192 -19.55 -3.88 4.92
N LYS A 193 -19.08 -4.68 5.87
CA LYS A 193 -19.49 -4.60 7.28
C LYS A 193 -18.65 -3.60 8.06
N ARG A 194 -17.37 -3.51 7.74
CA ARG A 194 -16.40 -2.65 8.42
C ARG A 194 -15.32 -2.21 7.43
N SER A 195 -14.96 -0.94 7.51
CA SER A 195 -13.80 -0.37 6.82
C SER A 195 -12.78 0.07 7.86
N SER A 196 -11.50 -0.28 7.64
CA SER A 196 -10.36 0.14 8.46
C SER A 196 -9.62 1.28 7.76
N GLY A 197 -9.10 2.25 8.51
CA GLY A 197 -8.21 3.31 8.02
C GLY A 197 -6.74 2.88 7.99
N ASP A 198 -6.45 1.63 8.33
CA ASP A 198 -5.10 1.05 8.41
C ASP A 198 -5.01 -0.16 7.46
N ASP A 199 -3.83 -0.38 6.89
CA ASP A 199 -3.53 -1.51 6.00
C ASP A 199 -3.29 -2.81 6.77
#